data_b1b9e44f47c957c704500961b5aff08e
#
_entry.id   b1b9e44f47c957c704500961b5aff08e
#
_cell.length_a   1.000
_cell.length_b   1.000
_cell.length_c   1.000
_cell.angle_alpha   90.00
_cell.angle_beta   90.00
_cell.angle_gamma   90.00
#
_symmetry.space_group_name_H-M   'P 1'
#
loop_
_entity.id
_entity.type
_entity.pdbx_description
1 polymer ?
#
loop_
_entity_poly.entity_id
_entity_poly.type
_entity_poly.pdbx_seq_one_letter_code
_entity_poly.pdbx_strand_id
1 'polypeptide(L)'
;MEFSVNGRRLFLIMRERMDMRAISSILAGAAALACALYAPVIVAQTTDGFLRILPEQTPFKSPLGAGPSQAILYGDPSKPGVYVVRNKFPPGAHSNPHFHSQDRHATVIKGVWWTGVGETLDFKTAAPLKAGSYMLHPAKGVHWDGAGDEEVIVQIIGVGPVETTQVGQGDTQGNWPKPKQ
;
A
#
# COMPACT_ATOMS: atom_id res chain seq x y z
N MET A 1 -25.69 63.31 52.54
CA MET A 1 -24.47 63.03 53.31
C MET A 1 -23.56 62.19 52.48
N GLU A 2 -22.58 62.80 51.85
CA GLU A 2 -21.55 62.17 51.07
C GLU A 2 -20.61 61.40 52.00
N PHE A 3 -20.16 60.21 51.54
CA PHE A 3 -18.81 59.73 51.84
C PHE A 3 -18.26 58.98 50.63
N SER A 4 -17.35 59.63 49.93
CA SER A 4 -16.42 59.10 48.94
C SER A 4 -15.41 58.21 49.64
N VAL A 5 -15.17 56.99 49.14
CA VAL A 5 -13.90 56.22 49.38
C VAL A 5 -13.38 55.67 48.11
N ASN A 6 -12.25 56.30 47.65
CA ASN A 6 -11.34 55.83 46.63
C ASN A 6 -10.74 54.47 47.00
N GLY A 7 -11.03 53.45 46.26
CA GLY A 7 -10.41 52.15 46.33
C GLY A 7 -9.58 51.87 45.06
N ARG A 8 -8.34 52.27 45.05
CA ARG A 8 -7.39 51.85 44.02
C ARG A 8 -7.13 50.37 44.15
N ARG A 9 -7.69 49.59 43.25
CA ARG A 9 -7.30 48.20 43.11
C ARG A 9 -5.91 48.11 42.51
N LEU A 10 -4.98 47.67 43.34
CA LEU A 10 -3.63 47.32 42.99
C LEU A 10 -3.64 46.00 42.19
N PHE A 11 -3.58 46.09 40.87
CA PHE A 11 -3.32 44.90 40.03
C PHE A 11 -1.85 44.52 40.16
N LEU A 12 -1.60 43.51 40.98
CA LEU A 12 -0.28 42.88 41.05
C LEU A 12 -0.12 42.03 39.82
N ILE A 13 0.56 42.55 38.79
CA ILE A 13 0.98 41.79 37.62
C ILE A 13 2.16 40.94 38.05
N MET A 14 1.91 39.69 38.44
CA MET A 14 2.96 38.67 38.49
C MET A 14 3.41 38.39 37.06
N ARG A 15 4.45 39.05 36.65
CA ARG A 15 5.19 38.82 35.40
C ARG A 15 6.08 37.62 35.65
N GLU A 16 5.53 36.39 35.48
CA GLU A 16 6.37 35.21 35.38
C GLU A 16 7.33 35.41 34.19
N ARG A 17 8.59 35.58 34.49
CA ARG A 17 9.63 35.50 33.47
C ARG A 17 9.77 34.03 33.07
N MET A 18 9.00 33.61 32.08
CA MET A 18 9.27 32.33 31.40
C MET A 18 10.66 32.44 30.76
N ASP A 19 11.52 31.54 31.20
CA ASP A 19 12.91 31.50 30.72
C ASP A 19 12.90 31.10 29.22
N MET A 20 13.20 32.06 28.36
CA MET A 20 13.21 31.86 26.90
C MET A 20 14.20 30.76 26.45
N ARG A 21 15.11 30.36 27.30
CA ARG A 21 16.07 29.27 27.04
C ARG A 21 15.36 27.89 27.13
N ALA A 22 14.37 27.75 28.04
CA ALA A 22 13.58 26.49 28.14
C ALA A 22 12.68 26.31 26.93
N ILE A 23 12.07 27.36 26.39
CA ILE A 23 11.22 27.29 25.18
C ILE A 23 12.05 26.94 23.95
N SER A 24 13.25 27.48 23.81
CA SER A 24 14.16 27.16 22.70
C SER A 24 14.62 25.71 22.73
N SER A 25 14.81 25.11 23.90
CA SER A 25 15.21 23.72 24.05
C SER A 25 14.07 22.73 23.71
N ILE A 26 12.82 23.09 24.04
CA ILE A 26 11.64 22.26 23.71
C ILE A 26 11.33 22.32 22.21
N LEU A 27 11.45 23.49 21.57
CA LEU A 27 11.23 23.64 20.13
C LEU A 27 12.33 22.95 19.30
N ALA A 28 13.59 22.96 19.75
CA ALA A 28 14.67 22.24 19.10
C ALA A 28 14.52 20.72 19.20
N GLY A 29 14.03 20.21 20.34
CA GLY A 29 13.74 18.79 20.54
C GLY A 29 12.57 18.29 19.68
N ALA A 30 11.51 19.08 19.53
CA ALA A 30 10.37 18.73 18.70
C ALA A 30 10.68 18.74 17.19
N ALA A 31 11.54 19.65 16.73
CA ALA A 31 11.99 19.69 15.34
C ALA A 31 12.89 18.51 14.98
N ALA A 32 13.76 18.06 15.89
CA ALA A 32 14.63 16.90 15.67
C ALA A 32 13.84 15.58 15.63
N LEU A 33 12.75 15.46 16.40
CA LEU A 33 11.91 14.26 16.41
C LEU A 33 11.01 14.17 15.16
N ALA A 34 10.59 15.28 14.56
CA ALA A 34 9.79 15.32 13.35
C ALA A 34 10.59 14.94 12.08
N CYS A 35 11.89 15.19 12.04
CA CYS A 35 12.75 14.78 10.92
C CYS A 35 13.07 13.28 10.89
N ALA A 36 12.93 12.56 12.00
CA ALA A 36 13.24 11.13 12.07
C ALA A 36 12.14 10.24 11.46
N LEU A 37 10.94 10.78 11.17
CA LEU A 37 9.80 10.02 10.64
C LEU A 37 9.67 10.08 9.10
N TYR A 38 10.48 10.87 8.42
CA TYR A 38 10.57 10.90 6.96
C TYR A 38 11.91 10.32 6.51
N ALA A 39 12.12 9.02 6.75
CA ALA A 39 13.17 8.33 5.99
C ALA A 39 12.70 8.30 4.52
N PRO A 40 13.44 8.90 3.57
CA PRO A 40 13.11 8.78 2.17
C PRO A 40 13.17 7.27 1.85
N VAL A 41 12.12 6.75 1.20
CA VAL A 41 12.21 5.44 0.55
C VAL A 41 13.27 5.60 -0.54
N ILE A 42 14.50 5.23 -0.24
CA ILE A 42 15.59 5.20 -1.20
C ILE A 42 15.27 4.05 -2.14
N VAL A 43 14.62 4.36 -3.26
CA VAL A 43 14.71 3.49 -4.44
C VAL A 43 16.16 3.52 -4.83
N ALA A 44 16.88 2.44 -4.60
CA ALA A 44 18.31 2.34 -4.85
C ALA A 44 18.57 2.43 -6.35
N GLN A 45 18.67 3.65 -6.89
CA GLN A 45 19.30 3.89 -8.18
C GLN A 45 20.79 3.75 -7.98
N THR A 46 21.38 2.71 -8.54
CA THR A 46 22.85 2.59 -8.51
C THR A 46 23.45 3.50 -9.57
N THR A 47 24.59 4.11 -9.28
CA THR A 47 25.30 5.04 -10.15
C THR A 47 25.87 4.39 -11.44
N ASP A 48 25.73 3.08 -11.58
CA ASP A 48 26.22 2.26 -12.70
C ASP A 48 25.14 1.99 -13.78
N GLY A 49 23.95 2.57 -13.64
CA GLY A 49 22.83 2.40 -14.59
C GLY A 49 22.02 1.10 -14.40
N PHE A 50 22.39 0.26 -13.44
CA PHE A 50 21.62 -0.93 -13.09
C PHE A 50 20.58 -0.61 -12.00
N LEU A 51 19.33 -1.09 -12.15
CA LEU A 51 18.30 -1.02 -11.13
C LEU A 51 18.32 -2.31 -10.29
N ARG A 52 18.56 -2.18 -8.99
CA ARG A 52 18.54 -3.30 -8.04
C ARG A 52 17.57 -2.96 -6.91
N ILE A 53 16.57 -3.81 -6.71
CA ILE A 53 15.57 -3.68 -5.64
C ILE A 53 15.56 -4.98 -4.87
N LEU A 54 16.01 -4.94 -3.62
CA LEU A 54 15.96 -6.09 -2.72
C LEU A 54 14.50 -6.34 -2.25
N PRO A 55 14.16 -7.56 -1.83
CA PRO A 55 12.80 -7.87 -1.38
C PRO A 55 12.28 -6.90 -0.32
N GLU A 56 13.10 -6.57 0.68
CA GLU A 56 12.78 -5.67 1.79
C GLU A 56 12.68 -4.18 1.37
N GLN A 57 13.24 -3.83 0.21
CA GLN A 57 13.19 -2.49 -0.37
C GLN A 57 12.02 -2.29 -1.32
N THR A 58 11.20 -3.31 -1.55
CA THR A 58 10.07 -3.23 -2.48
C THR A 58 9.05 -2.21 -1.96
N PRO A 59 8.75 -1.10 -2.70
CA PRO A 59 7.97 0.02 -2.19
C PRO A 59 6.45 -0.24 -2.31
N PHE A 60 5.94 -1.22 -1.60
CA PHE A 60 4.51 -1.55 -1.62
C PHE A 60 3.65 -0.40 -1.10
N LYS A 61 2.60 -0.07 -1.86
CA LYS A 61 1.58 0.92 -1.48
C LYS A 61 0.21 0.27 -1.58
N SER A 62 -0.61 0.41 -0.54
CA SER A 62 -2.01 0.02 -0.55
C SER A 62 -2.87 1.27 -0.75
N PRO A 63 -3.70 1.33 -1.80
CA PRO A 63 -4.56 2.49 -2.06
C PRO A 63 -5.54 2.80 -0.92
N LEU A 64 -5.94 1.77 -0.16
CA LEU A 64 -6.91 1.88 0.93
C LEU A 64 -6.29 1.74 2.32
N GLY A 65 -4.95 1.77 2.43
CA GLY A 65 -4.24 1.60 3.70
C GLY A 65 -4.22 0.17 4.25
N ALA A 66 -5.11 -0.69 3.80
CA ALA A 66 -5.18 -2.12 4.15
C ALA A 66 -5.55 -2.95 2.91
N GLY A 67 -5.37 -4.28 2.99
CA GLY A 67 -5.65 -5.19 1.87
C GLY A 67 -4.52 -5.28 0.85
N PRO A 68 -4.82 -5.64 -0.41
CA PRO A 68 -3.80 -5.79 -1.44
C PRO A 68 -3.00 -4.51 -1.67
N SER A 69 -1.71 -4.66 -1.90
CA SER A 69 -0.80 -3.55 -2.19
C SER A 69 0.02 -3.83 -3.45
N GLN A 70 0.46 -2.76 -4.12
CA GLN A 70 1.24 -2.85 -5.34
C GLN A 70 2.51 -2.02 -5.23
N ALA A 71 3.58 -2.52 -5.85
CA ALA A 71 4.82 -1.79 -6.06
C ALA A 71 5.15 -1.75 -7.56
N ILE A 72 5.42 -0.57 -8.10
CA ILE A 72 5.97 -0.41 -9.44
C ILE A 72 7.49 -0.53 -9.33
N LEU A 73 8.06 -1.53 -10.00
CA LEU A 73 9.51 -1.76 -10.02
C LEU A 73 10.17 -1.12 -11.23
N TYR A 74 9.46 -1.08 -12.36
CA TYR A 74 9.94 -0.50 -13.61
C TYR A 74 8.76 -0.02 -14.45
N GLY A 75 8.97 1.05 -15.22
CA GLY A 75 7.97 1.60 -16.13
C GLY A 75 6.75 2.21 -15.42
N ASP A 76 5.67 2.35 -16.18
CA ASP A 76 4.41 2.90 -15.69
C ASP A 76 3.24 2.18 -16.39
N PRO A 77 2.40 1.41 -15.65
CA PRO A 77 1.28 0.69 -16.25
C PRO A 77 0.28 1.58 -17.02
N SER A 78 0.24 2.87 -16.73
CA SER A 78 -0.67 3.83 -17.39
C SER A 78 -0.13 4.43 -18.68
N LYS A 79 1.13 4.15 -19.03
CA LYS A 79 1.84 4.73 -20.19
C LYS A 79 2.28 3.66 -21.17
N PRO A 80 2.49 4.01 -22.45
CA PRO A 80 3.09 3.09 -23.41
C PRO A 80 4.46 2.59 -22.96
N GLY A 81 4.70 1.29 -23.12
CA GLY A 81 5.96 0.64 -22.82
C GLY A 81 5.85 -0.51 -21.83
N VAL A 82 6.95 -1.20 -21.64
CA VAL A 82 7.04 -2.32 -20.69
C VAL A 82 6.97 -1.80 -19.26
N TYR A 83 6.21 -2.48 -18.43
CA TYR A 83 6.19 -2.25 -16.97
C TYR A 83 6.41 -3.55 -16.20
N VAL A 84 6.96 -3.42 -15.01
CA VAL A 84 7.09 -4.51 -14.03
C VAL A 84 6.51 -4.04 -12.70
N VAL A 85 5.53 -4.78 -12.19
CA VAL A 85 4.92 -4.51 -10.88
C VAL A 85 4.96 -5.76 -10.01
N ARG A 86 4.89 -5.58 -8.70
CA ARG A 86 4.58 -6.65 -7.75
C ARG A 86 3.28 -6.34 -7.04
N ASN A 87 2.40 -7.32 -7.00
CA ASN A 87 1.20 -7.31 -6.18
C ASN A 87 1.45 -8.17 -4.94
N LYS A 88 1.07 -7.65 -3.78
CA LYS A 88 1.13 -8.36 -2.51
C LYS A 88 -0.27 -8.48 -1.93
N PHE A 89 -0.67 -9.71 -1.64
CA PHE A 89 -1.94 -10.05 -1.01
C PHE A 89 -1.67 -10.52 0.42
N PRO A 90 -2.14 -9.81 1.44
CA PRO A 90 -2.17 -10.35 2.81
C PRO A 90 -3.01 -11.63 2.89
N PRO A 91 -2.83 -12.47 3.92
CA PRO A 91 -3.68 -13.63 4.12
C PRO A 91 -5.17 -13.31 4.03
N GLY A 92 -5.93 -14.06 3.28
CA GLY A 92 -7.38 -13.89 3.05
C GLY A 92 -7.75 -12.77 2.08
N ALA A 93 -6.81 -11.99 1.57
CA ALA A 93 -7.11 -10.93 0.61
C ALA A 93 -7.23 -11.48 -0.82
N HIS A 94 -8.21 -10.99 -1.56
CA HIS A 94 -8.47 -11.37 -2.95
C HIS A 94 -8.95 -10.20 -3.79
N SER A 95 -8.86 -10.34 -5.11
CA SER A 95 -9.52 -9.48 -6.09
C SER A 95 -10.95 -9.96 -6.36
N ASN A 96 -11.82 -9.06 -6.77
CA ASN A 96 -13.09 -9.42 -7.38
C ASN A 96 -12.88 -9.80 -8.85
N PRO A 97 -13.84 -10.49 -9.49
CA PRO A 97 -13.76 -10.80 -10.92
C PRO A 97 -13.52 -9.55 -11.75
N HIS A 98 -12.52 -9.59 -12.59
CA HIS A 98 -12.08 -8.48 -13.43
C HIS A 98 -11.33 -8.97 -14.66
N PHE A 99 -11.08 -8.07 -15.60
CA PHE A 99 -10.19 -8.29 -16.72
C PHE A 99 -9.28 -7.09 -16.98
N HIS A 100 -8.24 -7.31 -17.76
CA HIS A 100 -7.32 -6.27 -18.20
C HIS A 100 -7.41 -6.03 -19.70
N SER A 101 -7.13 -4.80 -20.13
CA SER A 101 -7.16 -4.44 -21.56
C SER A 101 -6.02 -5.07 -22.38
N GLN A 102 -4.95 -5.53 -21.72
CA GLN A 102 -3.73 -6.09 -22.33
C GLN A 102 -3.35 -7.41 -21.66
N ASP A 103 -2.57 -8.22 -22.35
CA ASP A 103 -1.94 -9.41 -21.80
C ASP A 103 -1.02 -9.06 -20.63
N ARG A 104 -0.99 -9.92 -19.60
CA ARG A 104 -0.12 -9.77 -18.44
C ARG A 104 0.51 -11.11 -18.10
N HIS A 105 1.81 -11.10 -17.90
CA HIS A 105 2.62 -12.27 -17.55
C HIS A 105 2.87 -12.25 -16.04
N ALA A 106 2.29 -13.19 -15.32
CA ALA A 106 2.38 -13.28 -13.86
C ALA A 106 3.33 -14.41 -13.44
N THR A 107 4.19 -14.14 -12.47
CA THR A 107 5.07 -15.14 -11.84
C THR A 107 4.89 -15.06 -10.33
N VAL A 108 4.60 -16.18 -9.68
CA VAL A 108 4.48 -16.24 -8.23
C VAL A 108 5.87 -16.18 -7.59
N ILE A 109 6.10 -15.17 -6.74
CA ILE A 109 7.38 -14.97 -6.04
C ILE A 109 7.36 -15.59 -4.66
N LYS A 110 6.20 -15.52 -3.96
CA LYS A 110 6.04 -16.02 -2.59
C LYS A 110 4.63 -16.54 -2.36
N GLY A 111 4.52 -17.58 -1.57
CA GLY A 111 3.25 -18.16 -1.13
C GLY A 111 2.55 -19.01 -2.19
N VAL A 112 1.29 -19.33 -1.94
CA VAL A 112 0.38 -20.02 -2.88
C VAL A 112 -0.67 -19.04 -3.35
N TRP A 113 -0.58 -18.67 -4.63
CA TRP A 113 -1.51 -17.76 -5.28
C TRP A 113 -2.70 -18.56 -5.82
N TRP A 114 -3.88 -18.27 -5.31
CA TRP A 114 -5.12 -18.89 -5.73
C TRP A 114 -5.75 -18.09 -6.85
N THR A 115 -6.07 -18.76 -7.96
CA THR A 115 -6.57 -18.11 -9.17
C THR A 115 -7.82 -18.84 -9.70
N GLY A 116 -8.75 -18.08 -10.24
CA GLY A 116 -9.94 -18.62 -10.91
C GLY A 116 -10.30 -17.79 -12.13
N VAL A 117 -11.13 -18.33 -12.98
CA VAL A 117 -11.59 -17.72 -14.23
C VAL A 117 -13.10 -17.53 -14.24
N GLY A 118 -13.59 -16.53 -15.00
CA GLY A 118 -15.01 -16.21 -15.12
C GLY A 118 -15.49 -15.18 -14.10
N GLU A 119 -16.78 -14.85 -14.19
CA GLU A 119 -17.43 -13.78 -13.45
C GLU A 119 -17.90 -14.19 -12.04
N THR A 120 -17.81 -15.48 -11.72
CA THR A 120 -18.20 -16.01 -10.41
C THR A 120 -16.96 -16.38 -9.61
N LEU A 121 -16.75 -15.70 -8.49
CA LEU A 121 -15.69 -16.03 -7.55
C LEU A 121 -16.17 -17.21 -6.69
N ASP A 122 -15.56 -18.37 -6.88
CA ASP A 122 -15.79 -19.57 -6.07
C ASP A 122 -14.44 -20.22 -5.74
N PHE A 123 -13.99 -20.05 -4.50
CA PHE A 123 -12.70 -20.58 -4.04
C PHE A 123 -12.56 -22.10 -4.24
N LYS A 124 -13.67 -22.85 -4.25
CA LYS A 124 -13.64 -24.30 -4.47
C LYS A 124 -13.14 -24.69 -5.87
N THR A 125 -13.26 -23.77 -6.82
CA THR A 125 -12.79 -23.96 -8.21
C THR A 125 -11.45 -23.31 -8.46
N ALA A 126 -10.85 -22.64 -7.45
CA ALA A 126 -9.57 -21.96 -7.58
C ALA A 126 -8.42 -22.95 -7.79
N ALA A 127 -7.52 -22.60 -8.69
CA ALA A 127 -6.27 -23.32 -8.92
C ALA A 127 -5.14 -22.74 -8.03
N PRO A 128 -4.43 -23.57 -7.24
CA PRO A 128 -3.29 -23.13 -6.45
C PRO A 128 -2.03 -23.05 -7.32
N LEU A 129 -1.41 -21.89 -7.37
CA LEU A 129 -0.13 -21.65 -8.03
C LEU A 129 0.93 -21.32 -6.98
N LYS A 130 1.86 -22.24 -6.73
CA LYS A 130 2.94 -22.04 -5.77
C LYS A 130 4.07 -21.17 -6.32
N ALA A 131 4.97 -20.70 -5.46
CA ALA A 131 6.14 -19.92 -5.85
C ALA A 131 6.91 -20.60 -6.99
N GLY A 132 7.30 -19.82 -8.02
CA GLY A 132 7.90 -20.27 -9.27
C GLY A 132 6.87 -20.59 -10.38
N SER A 133 5.57 -20.66 -10.09
CA SER A 133 4.54 -20.83 -11.12
C SER A 133 4.39 -19.60 -12.00
N TYR A 134 4.00 -19.85 -13.24
CA TYR A 134 3.70 -18.83 -14.25
C TYR A 134 2.24 -18.92 -14.68
N MET A 135 1.61 -17.76 -14.92
CA MET A 135 0.28 -17.65 -15.52
C MET A 135 0.22 -16.48 -16.50
N LEU A 136 -0.40 -16.71 -17.65
CA LEU A 136 -0.81 -15.63 -18.56
C LEU A 136 -2.23 -15.19 -18.20
N HIS A 137 -2.43 -13.90 -17.96
CA HIS A 137 -3.73 -13.26 -18.02
C HIS A 137 -3.92 -12.69 -19.42
N PRO A 138 -4.69 -13.33 -20.29
CA PRO A 138 -4.94 -12.81 -21.62
C PRO A 138 -5.76 -11.52 -21.57
N ALA A 139 -5.58 -10.65 -22.53
CA ALA A 139 -6.39 -9.45 -22.68
C ALA A 139 -7.88 -9.81 -22.66
N LYS A 140 -8.67 -9.10 -21.86
CA LYS A 140 -10.12 -9.32 -21.63
C LYS A 140 -10.50 -10.68 -21.04
N GLY A 141 -9.53 -11.52 -20.66
CA GLY A 141 -9.80 -12.76 -19.93
C GLY A 141 -10.26 -12.46 -18.50
N VAL A 142 -11.53 -12.77 -18.19
CA VAL A 142 -12.10 -12.55 -16.87
C VAL A 142 -11.51 -13.53 -15.88
N HIS A 143 -10.99 -13.03 -14.78
CA HIS A 143 -10.36 -13.81 -13.72
C HIS A 143 -10.51 -13.12 -12.37
N TRP A 144 -10.16 -13.86 -11.32
CA TRP A 144 -10.04 -13.41 -9.95
C TRP A 144 -8.92 -14.20 -9.26
N ASP A 145 -8.30 -13.59 -8.24
CA ASP A 145 -7.12 -14.16 -7.63
C ASP A 145 -6.92 -13.63 -6.20
N GLY A 146 -6.05 -14.28 -5.45
CA GLY A 146 -5.71 -13.81 -4.11
C GLY A 146 -4.90 -14.79 -3.29
N ALA A 147 -4.80 -14.48 -1.99
CA ALA A 147 -4.10 -15.24 -0.97
C ALA A 147 -5.08 -16.11 -0.17
N GLY A 148 -4.68 -17.34 0.13
CA GLY A 148 -5.35 -18.18 1.12
C GLY A 148 -4.97 -17.75 2.54
N ASP A 149 -4.39 -18.65 3.31
CA ASP A 149 -4.02 -18.43 4.71
C ASP A 149 -2.61 -17.85 4.91
N GLU A 150 -1.85 -17.62 3.83
CA GLU A 150 -0.52 -17.03 3.85
C GLU A 150 -0.40 -15.81 2.91
N GLU A 151 0.62 -14.97 3.14
CA GLU A 151 0.92 -13.83 2.25
C GLU A 151 1.41 -14.32 0.89
N VAL A 152 0.89 -13.71 -0.17
CA VAL A 152 1.28 -13.99 -1.55
C VAL A 152 1.91 -12.75 -2.19
N ILE A 153 3.00 -12.96 -2.93
CA ILE A 153 3.61 -11.94 -3.79
C ILE A 153 3.69 -12.47 -5.22
N VAL A 154 3.12 -11.72 -6.15
CA VAL A 154 3.11 -12.03 -7.58
C VAL A 154 3.80 -10.91 -8.33
N GLN A 155 4.78 -11.22 -9.18
CA GLN A 155 5.38 -10.26 -10.11
C GLN A 155 4.64 -10.33 -11.45
N ILE A 156 4.29 -9.17 -11.98
CA ILE A 156 3.56 -9.02 -13.23
C ILE A 156 4.39 -8.18 -14.19
N ILE A 157 4.52 -8.65 -15.42
CA ILE A 157 5.12 -7.94 -16.53
C ILE A 157 4.04 -7.74 -17.60
N GLY A 158 3.96 -6.55 -18.15
CA GLY A 158 3.02 -6.23 -19.23
C GLY A 158 3.50 -5.06 -20.06
N VAL A 159 2.69 -4.72 -21.06
CA VAL A 159 2.87 -3.53 -21.88
C VAL A 159 1.71 -2.58 -21.62
N GLY A 160 2.02 -1.36 -21.25
CA GLY A 160 1.01 -0.32 -21.01
C GLY A 160 0.66 0.49 -22.27
N PRO A 161 -0.41 1.29 -22.24
CA PRO A 161 -1.30 1.45 -21.09
C PRO A 161 -2.18 0.22 -20.85
N VAL A 162 -2.39 -0.13 -19.59
CA VAL A 162 -3.29 -1.21 -19.19
C VAL A 162 -4.39 -0.68 -18.28
N GLU A 163 -5.62 -1.07 -18.59
CA GLU A 163 -6.82 -0.77 -17.80
C GLU A 163 -7.34 -2.03 -17.14
N THR A 164 -7.96 -1.86 -15.98
CA THR A 164 -8.64 -2.94 -15.25
C THR A 164 -10.13 -2.63 -15.20
N THR A 165 -10.95 -3.56 -15.67
CA THR A 165 -12.40 -3.46 -15.64
C THR A 165 -12.96 -4.51 -14.68
N GLN A 166 -13.68 -4.05 -13.65
CA GLN A 166 -14.40 -4.93 -12.73
C GLN A 166 -15.64 -5.50 -13.42
N VAL A 167 -15.88 -6.79 -13.25
CA VAL A 167 -17.05 -7.51 -13.76
C VAL A 167 -17.55 -8.47 -12.68
N GLY A 168 -18.83 -8.86 -12.78
CA GLY A 168 -19.40 -9.80 -11.82
C GLY A 168 -19.48 -9.25 -10.39
N GLN A 169 -19.81 -10.16 -9.48
CA GLN A 169 -19.91 -9.88 -8.05
C GLN A 169 -18.72 -10.49 -7.32
N GLY A 170 -18.32 -9.87 -6.22
CA GLY A 170 -17.27 -10.41 -5.36
C GLY A 170 -17.65 -11.74 -4.73
N ASP A 171 -16.98 -12.13 -3.65
CA ASP A 171 -17.23 -13.38 -2.94
C ASP A 171 -18.63 -13.41 -2.29
N THR A 172 -19.67 -13.59 -3.11
CA THR A 172 -21.08 -13.69 -2.65
C THR A 172 -21.35 -14.98 -1.90
N GLN A 173 -20.48 -15.98 -2.04
CA GLN A 173 -20.62 -17.29 -1.38
C GLN A 173 -19.90 -17.32 -0.02
N GLY A 174 -19.03 -16.33 0.27
CA GLY A 174 -18.28 -16.23 1.51
C GLY A 174 -17.36 -17.43 1.76
N ASN A 175 -16.88 -18.07 0.67
CA ASN A 175 -16.05 -19.27 0.77
C ASN A 175 -14.56 -19.01 0.58
N TRP A 176 -14.15 -17.73 0.39
CA TRP A 176 -12.74 -17.40 0.39
C TRP A 176 -12.11 -17.62 1.78
N PRO A 177 -10.93 -18.24 1.85
CA PRO A 177 -10.28 -18.54 3.13
C PRO A 177 -10.05 -17.28 3.95
N LYS A 178 -10.46 -17.35 5.22
CA LYS A 178 -10.14 -16.28 6.19
C LYS A 178 -8.75 -16.52 6.78
N PRO A 179 -8.02 -15.46 7.14
CA PRO A 179 -6.77 -15.60 7.87
C PRO A 179 -6.96 -16.46 9.12
N LYS A 180 -6.00 -17.34 9.41
CA LYS A 180 -5.96 -18.01 10.71
C LYS A 180 -5.76 -16.95 11.79
N GLN A 181 -6.62 -16.98 12.82
CA GLN A 181 -6.51 -16.14 14.01
C GLN A 181 -5.36 -16.60 14.88
#